data_320565f2c52988903457cbe4d844f1fe
#
_entry.id   320565f2c52988903457cbe4d844f1fe
#
_cell.length_a   1.000
_cell.length_b   1.000
_cell.length_c   1.000
_cell.angle_alpha   90.00
_cell.angle_beta   90.00
_cell.angle_gamma   90.00
#
_symmetry.space_group_name_H-M   'P 1'
#
loop_
_entity.id
_entity.type
_entity.pdbx_description
1 polymer ?
#
loop_
_entity_poly.entity_id
_entity_poly.type
_entity_poly.pdbx_seq_one_letter_code
_entity_poly.pdbx_strand_id
1 'polypeptide(L)'
;MSPITTHVLDTAKGSPAENVPILLESWINSEWQLLGRGSTNADGRLTNLLKPGILAKGNYRISFDVEKYFTSQNIQSFFYPVVRIEFEILNPEQHYHVPLLLSPFGYSTYRGS
;
A
#
# COMPACT_ATOMS: atom_id res chain seq x y z
N MET A 1 16.25 4.26 -0.53
CA MET A 1 14.79 4.27 -0.39
C MET A 1 14.16 3.55 -1.57
N SER A 2 13.07 2.86 -1.34
CA SER A 2 12.32 2.18 -2.40
C SER A 2 11.77 3.18 -3.41
N PRO A 3 11.75 2.84 -4.71
CA PRO A 3 11.10 3.69 -5.71
C PRO A 3 9.57 3.75 -5.55
N ILE A 4 8.99 2.81 -4.83
CA ILE A 4 7.56 2.82 -4.48
C ILE A 4 7.46 2.79 -2.96
N THR A 5 6.70 3.74 -2.40
CA THR A 5 6.48 3.84 -0.96
C THR A 5 5.00 4.05 -0.69
N THR A 6 4.59 3.79 0.55
CA THR A 6 3.21 3.99 0.96
C THR A 6 3.13 4.54 2.39
N HIS A 7 1.97 5.07 2.72
CA HIS A 7 1.68 5.63 4.03
C HIS A 7 0.20 5.41 4.31
N VAL A 8 -0.12 4.77 5.43
CA VAL A 8 -1.51 4.46 5.78
C VAL A 8 -1.91 5.30 6.98
N LEU A 9 -2.97 6.10 6.81
CA LEU A 9 -3.56 6.89 7.87
C LEU A 9 -4.94 6.31 8.21
N ASP A 10 -5.14 6.02 9.49
CA ASP A 10 -6.45 5.62 10.03
C ASP A 10 -7.23 6.88 10.29
N THR A 11 -8.15 7.24 9.39
CA THR A 11 -8.89 8.49 9.48
C THR A 11 -9.97 8.47 10.56
N ALA A 12 -10.41 7.28 11.00
CA ALA A 12 -11.36 7.18 12.10
C ALA A 12 -10.69 7.52 13.43
N LYS A 13 -9.40 7.20 13.57
CA LYS A 13 -8.62 7.51 14.78
C LYS A 13 -7.84 8.80 14.65
N GLY A 14 -7.61 9.28 13.43
CA GLY A 14 -6.77 10.46 13.19
C GLY A 14 -5.30 10.19 13.43
N SER A 15 -4.83 8.96 13.24
CA SER A 15 -3.45 8.56 13.53
C SER A 15 -2.93 7.58 12.49
N PRO A 16 -1.60 7.42 12.37
CA PRO A 16 -1.03 6.43 11.45
C PRO A 16 -1.49 5.01 11.80
N ALA A 17 -1.63 4.17 10.77
CA ALA A 17 -1.96 2.77 10.93
C ALA A 17 -0.69 1.93 10.92
N GLU A 18 -0.33 1.38 12.07
CA GLU A 18 0.85 0.55 12.26
C GLU A 18 0.55 -0.92 12.00
N ASN A 19 1.53 -1.65 11.48
CA ASN A 19 1.46 -3.11 11.24
C ASN A 19 0.39 -3.52 10.24
N VAL A 20 0.14 -2.70 9.23
CA VAL A 20 -0.71 -3.09 8.10
C VAL A 20 0.14 -3.92 7.14
N PRO A 21 -0.20 -5.20 6.91
CA PRO A 21 0.54 -6.01 5.94
C PRO A 21 0.30 -5.55 4.52
N ILE A 22 1.37 -5.50 3.73
CA ILE A 22 1.33 -4.95 2.37
C ILE A 22 2.05 -5.88 1.42
N LEU A 23 1.46 -6.06 0.23
CA LEU A 23 2.09 -6.75 -0.90
C LEU A 23 2.18 -5.79 -2.07
N LEU A 24 3.30 -5.84 -2.78
CA LEU A 24 3.47 -5.13 -4.05
C LEU A 24 3.66 -6.13 -5.15
N GLU A 25 2.88 -6.00 -6.21
CA GLU A 25 2.92 -6.90 -7.37
C GLU A 25 3.04 -6.10 -8.65
N SER A 26 3.62 -6.71 -9.69
CA SER A 26 3.64 -6.15 -11.04
C SER A 26 2.91 -7.07 -12.00
N TRP A 27 2.30 -6.48 -13.04
CA TRP A 27 1.62 -7.22 -14.11
C TRP A 27 2.63 -7.56 -15.18
N ILE A 28 3.01 -8.83 -15.27
CA ILE A 28 4.02 -9.34 -16.22
C ILE A 28 3.51 -10.62 -16.84
N ASN A 29 3.54 -10.70 -18.18
CA ASN A 29 3.13 -11.90 -18.92
C ASN A 29 1.72 -12.34 -18.55
N SER A 30 0.80 -11.38 -18.46
CA SER A 30 -0.62 -11.60 -18.17
C SER A 30 -0.89 -12.21 -16.80
N GLU A 31 -0.01 -11.97 -15.83
CA GLU A 31 -0.25 -12.38 -14.44
C GLU A 31 0.42 -11.42 -13.45
N TRP A 32 -0.09 -11.43 -12.22
CA TRP A 32 0.49 -10.63 -11.15
C TRP A 32 1.65 -11.40 -10.52
N GLN A 33 2.79 -10.75 -10.44
CA GLN A 33 4.00 -11.32 -9.83
C GLN A 33 4.38 -10.52 -8.59
N LEU A 34 4.63 -11.22 -7.50
CA LEU A 34 5.03 -10.58 -6.25
C LEU A 34 6.42 -9.97 -6.39
N LEU A 35 6.55 -8.68 -6.06
CA LEU A 35 7.82 -7.96 -6.06
C LEU A 35 8.34 -7.70 -4.66
N GLY A 36 7.45 -7.47 -3.70
CA GLY A 36 7.88 -7.15 -2.36
C GLY A 36 6.73 -7.22 -1.38
N ARG A 37 7.09 -7.29 -0.10
CA ARG A 37 6.12 -7.30 0.98
C ARG A 37 6.70 -6.64 2.21
N GLY A 38 5.84 -6.26 3.12
CA GLY A 38 6.23 -5.70 4.39
C GLY A 38 5.02 -5.29 5.20
N SER A 39 5.25 -4.53 6.24
CA SER A 39 4.19 -3.97 7.07
C SER A 39 4.54 -2.54 7.41
N THR A 40 3.52 -1.71 7.62
CA THR A 40 3.75 -0.32 8.01
C THR A 40 4.40 -0.24 9.39
N ASN A 41 5.24 0.77 9.57
CA ASN A 41 5.87 1.06 10.86
C ASN A 41 4.96 1.91 11.75
N ALA A 42 5.51 2.40 12.87
CA ALA A 42 4.74 3.22 13.82
C ALA A 42 4.24 4.52 13.20
N ASP A 43 4.89 5.01 12.15
CA ASP A 43 4.45 6.20 11.42
C ASP A 43 3.46 5.86 10.30
N GLY A 44 3.05 4.61 10.17
CA GLY A 44 2.17 4.16 9.10
C GLY A 44 2.86 4.06 7.75
N ARG A 45 4.18 4.04 7.69
CA ARG A 45 4.95 4.07 6.45
C ARG A 45 5.60 2.73 6.15
N LEU A 46 5.74 2.45 4.86
CA LEU A 46 6.56 1.34 4.38
C LEU A 46 7.40 1.90 3.23
N THR A 47 8.72 1.93 3.40
CA THR A 47 9.64 2.60 2.50
C THR A 47 10.69 1.67 1.90
N ASN A 48 10.56 0.37 2.10
CA ASN A 48 11.52 -0.62 1.62
C ASN A 48 10.88 -1.76 0.83
N LEU A 49 9.81 -1.46 0.07
CA LEU A 49 9.12 -2.48 -0.74
C LEU A 49 9.97 -3.02 -1.88
N LEU A 50 10.81 -2.18 -2.47
CA LEU A 50 11.68 -2.55 -3.59
C LEU A 50 13.08 -1.99 -3.38
N LYS A 51 14.06 -2.69 -3.93
CA LYS A 51 15.41 -2.15 -4.03
C LYS A 51 15.45 -1.05 -5.09
N PRO A 52 16.26 0.01 -4.89
CA PRO A 52 16.42 1.04 -5.91
C PRO A 52 16.92 0.48 -7.24
N GLY A 53 16.46 1.06 -8.33
CA GLY A 53 16.99 0.77 -9.67
C GLY A 53 16.33 -0.39 -10.40
N ILE A 54 15.30 -1.02 -9.84
CA ILE A 54 14.65 -2.18 -10.48
C ILE A 54 13.25 -1.90 -10.98
N LEU A 55 12.84 -0.63 -10.99
CA LEU A 55 11.50 -0.27 -11.45
C LEU A 55 11.43 -0.30 -12.97
N ALA A 56 10.35 -0.83 -13.52
CA ALA A 56 10.08 -0.86 -14.96
C ALA A 56 8.73 -0.22 -15.24
N LYS A 57 8.52 0.20 -16.49
CA LYS A 57 7.20 0.68 -16.92
C LYS A 57 6.19 -0.46 -16.82
N GLY A 58 4.95 -0.13 -16.49
CA GLY A 58 3.87 -1.09 -16.49
C GLY A 58 2.89 -0.86 -15.36
N ASN A 59 2.02 -1.84 -15.19
CA ASN A 59 1.00 -1.78 -14.16
C ASN A 59 1.47 -2.52 -12.91
N TYR A 60 1.20 -1.90 -11.78
CA TYR A 60 1.54 -2.41 -10.46
C TYR A 60 0.30 -2.36 -9.58
N ARG A 61 0.27 -3.19 -8.54
CA ARG A 61 -0.77 -3.04 -7.52
C ARG A 61 -0.18 -3.23 -6.14
N ILE A 62 -0.70 -2.43 -5.20
CA ILE A 62 -0.41 -2.56 -3.78
C ILE A 62 -1.66 -3.12 -3.11
N SER A 63 -1.50 -4.19 -2.33
CA SER A 63 -2.60 -4.79 -1.56
C SER A 63 -2.32 -4.58 -0.08
N PHE A 64 -3.34 -4.11 0.64
CA PHE A 64 -3.27 -3.82 2.08
C PHE A 64 -4.23 -4.78 2.79
N ASP A 65 -3.71 -5.59 3.72
CA ASP A 65 -4.53 -6.48 4.53
C ASP A 65 -5.12 -5.68 5.69
N VAL A 66 -6.17 -4.95 5.39
CA VAL A 66 -6.79 -4.06 6.38
C VAL A 66 -7.66 -4.82 7.37
N GLU A 67 -8.14 -6.02 7.01
CA GLU A 67 -8.85 -6.89 7.97
C GLU A 67 -7.96 -7.22 9.16
N LYS A 68 -6.71 -7.60 8.90
CA LYS A 68 -5.76 -7.90 9.97
C LYS A 68 -5.52 -6.68 10.85
N TYR A 69 -5.40 -5.49 10.24
CA TYR A 69 -5.23 -4.26 10.99
C TYR A 69 -6.45 -3.98 11.87
N PHE A 70 -7.67 -4.00 11.29
CA PHE A 70 -8.88 -3.71 12.06
C PHE A 70 -9.09 -4.71 13.19
N THR A 71 -8.83 -5.99 12.94
CA THR A 71 -8.92 -7.01 13.97
C THR A 71 -7.95 -6.73 15.12
N SER A 72 -6.73 -6.32 14.81
CA SER A 72 -5.74 -5.98 15.84
C SER A 72 -6.13 -4.75 16.66
N GLN A 73 -6.99 -3.88 16.11
CA GLN A 73 -7.50 -2.69 16.78
C GLN A 73 -8.86 -2.93 17.47
N ASN A 74 -9.31 -4.18 17.51
CA ASN A 74 -10.62 -4.55 18.07
C ASN A 74 -11.81 -3.90 17.34
N ILE A 75 -11.62 -3.60 16.05
CA ILE A 75 -12.70 -3.11 15.20
C ILE A 75 -13.37 -4.34 14.58
N GLN A 76 -14.63 -4.58 14.91
CA GLN A 76 -15.33 -5.78 14.48
C GLN A 76 -16.20 -5.55 13.25
N SER A 77 -16.49 -4.31 12.91
CA SER A 77 -17.35 -3.99 11.78
C SER A 77 -16.59 -3.15 10.77
N PHE A 78 -16.35 -3.72 9.61
CA PHE A 78 -15.69 -3.05 8.50
C PHE A 78 -16.20 -3.69 7.19
N PHE A 79 -16.06 -2.96 6.09
CA PHE A 79 -16.64 -3.41 4.82
C PHE A 79 -15.62 -4.04 3.89
N TYR A 80 -14.38 -3.52 3.85
CA TYR A 80 -13.35 -3.99 2.95
C TYR A 80 -12.31 -4.81 3.72
N PRO A 81 -12.18 -6.12 3.45
CA PRO A 81 -11.12 -6.91 4.09
C PRO A 81 -9.75 -6.65 3.49
N VAL A 82 -9.71 -6.29 2.21
CA VAL A 82 -8.48 -6.00 1.48
C VAL A 82 -8.69 -4.75 0.66
N VAL A 83 -7.71 -3.86 0.66
CA VAL A 83 -7.69 -2.72 -0.25
C VAL A 83 -6.60 -3.01 -1.29
N ARG A 84 -6.97 -2.98 -2.58
CA ARG A 84 -6.02 -3.15 -3.68
C ARG A 84 -6.06 -1.92 -4.56
N ILE A 85 -4.88 -1.35 -4.79
CA ILE A 85 -4.75 -0.14 -5.60
C ILE A 85 -3.86 -0.49 -6.77
N GLU A 86 -4.43 -0.45 -7.96
CA GLU A 86 -3.69 -0.65 -9.20
C GLU A 86 -3.31 0.71 -9.76
N PHE A 87 -2.05 0.86 -10.18
CA PHE A 87 -1.55 2.11 -10.75
C PHE A 87 -0.54 1.80 -11.84
N GLU A 88 -0.36 2.78 -12.73
CA GLU A 88 0.55 2.63 -13.85
C GLU A 88 1.80 3.47 -13.66
N ILE A 89 2.96 2.87 -13.93
CA ILE A 89 4.25 3.57 -13.94
C ILE A 89 4.63 3.85 -15.38
N LEU A 90 4.65 5.13 -15.74
CA LEU A 90 5.05 5.58 -17.07
C LEU A 90 6.51 6.00 -17.11
N ASN A 91 7.05 6.47 -16.00
CA ASN A 91 8.44 6.91 -15.91
C ASN A 91 9.13 6.22 -14.72
N PRO A 92 9.92 5.16 -14.99
CA PRO A 92 10.55 4.41 -13.89
C PRO A 92 11.65 5.16 -13.15
N GLU A 93 12.03 6.36 -13.62
CA GLU A 93 13.02 7.18 -12.91
C GLU A 93 12.39 8.05 -11.83
N GLN A 94 11.07 8.16 -11.80
CA GLN A 94 10.36 8.92 -10.77
C GLN A 94 10.10 8.07 -9.54
N HIS A 95 9.94 8.72 -8.41
CA HIS A 95 9.47 8.09 -7.18
C HIS A 95 7.95 8.09 -7.16
N TYR A 96 7.36 6.97 -6.72
CA TYR A 96 5.91 6.82 -6.65
C TYR A 96 5.50 6.56 -5.21
N HIS A 97 4.74 7.50 -4.66
CA HIS A 97 4.21 7.41 -3.31
C HIS A 97 2.70 7.23 -3.39
N VAL A 98 2.19 6.15 -2.78
CA VAL A 98 0.77 5.76 -2.84
C VAL A 98 0.21 5.76 -1.44
N PRO A 99 -0.35 6.88 -0.96
CA PRO A 99 -0.96 6.94 0.36
C PRO A 99 -2.32 6.26 0.39
N LEU A 100 -2.69 5.75 1.57
CA LEU A 100 -4.01 5.19 1.81
C LEU A 100 -4.65 5.90 3.01
N LEU A 101 -5.82 6.51 2.78
CA LEU A 101 -6.63 7.08 3.85
C LEU A 101 -7.72 6.06 4.15
N LEU A 102 -7.64 5.44 5.32
CA LEU A 102 -8.41 4.24 5.65
C LEU A 102 -9.41 4.49 6.77
N SER A 103 -10.63 3.99 6.59
CA SER A 103 -11.61 3.89 7.65
C SER A 103 -12.32 2.53 7.52
N PRO A 104 -13.13 2.12 8.52
CA PRO A 104 -13.78 0.81 8.44
C PRO A 104 -14.72 0.63 7.23
N PHE A 105 -15.33 1.70 6.72
CA PHE A 105 -16.32 1.59 5.66
C PHE A 105 -15.94 2.34 4.38
N GLY A 106 -14.71 2.82 4.27
CA GLY A 106 -14.30 3.53 3.08
C GLY A 106 -12.79 3.80 3.07
N TYR A 107 -12.30 4.16 1.91
CA TYR A 107 -10.90 4.56 1.79
C TYR A 107 -10.75 5.48 0.59
N SER A 108 -9.66 6.23 0.59
CA SER A 108 -9.25 6.98 -0.58
C SER A 108 -7.75 6.88 -0.76
N THR A 109 -7.31 7.13 -1.98
CA THR A 109 -5.90 7.08 -2.34
C THR A 109 -5.63 8.15 -3.38
N TYR A 110 -4.37 8.53 -3.51
CA TYR A 110 -3.96 9.51 -4.50
C TYR A 110 -2.46 9.32 -4.76
N ARG A 111 -1.94 9.96 -5.82
CA ARG A 111 -0.51 9.97 -6.01
C ARG A 111 0.10 11.05 -5.13
N GLY A 112 0.87 10.63 -4.13
CA GLY A 112 1.59 11.53 -3.26
C GLY A 112 2.87 12.06 -3.93
N SER A 113 3.45 13.03 -3.32
CA SER A 113 4.69 13.65 -3.83
C SER A 113 5.94 13.08 -3.17
#